data_862b34a1486be5a660c68ce54ac9acea
#
_entry.id   862b34a1486be5a660c68ce54ac9acea
#
_cell.length_a   1.000
_cell.length_b   1.000
_cell.length_c   1.000
_cell.angle_alpha   90.00
_cell.angle_beta   90.00
_cell.angle_gamma   90.00
#
_symmetry.space_group_name_H-M   'P 1'
#
loop_
_entity.id
_entity.type
_entity.pdbx_description
1 polymer ?
#
loop_
_entity_poly.entity_id
_entity_poly.type
_entity_poly.pdbx_seq_one_letter_code
_entity_poly.pdbx_strand_id
1 'polypeptide(L)'
;MSTKLYRCIDCGKEFKFDYSEINPNLNLSDYKKNLNFPEEINICLQCLKNINIPKDNLSPSNSNQLIEKLTQKNIEHINQRYSKEELDLKNYDENEEKKMEEELNKIKTEVEKDESDLNNLLKDLEKMENDENNFCNEFCNLETKLYLELINKKNYSGLINNLNKKIYRINTTNIFSELFKINFSEKFGSINGCKFCDPYISNNYDSINGGWGYIILLTKLLSIKYLFESNKYDLIPEGNFSRIKIKNGGEEIEIGISDMNRTMEKFNKAMEIYLEYLNEFLDFLKKEGKIEIKNEENICPKITGNKIKDKCIHIEEGKDKNLDNWFQCMKYLLHILKFLICQTLNNENNFYK
;
A
#
# COMPACT_ATOMS: atom_id res chain seq x y z
N MET A 1 24.98 7.89 22.33
CA MET A 1 24.54 6.72 21.55
C MET A 1 23.01 6.74 21.54
N SER A 2 22.39 6.99 20.37
CA SER A 2 20.94 7.05 20.28
C SER A 2 20.38 5.63 20.28
N THR A 3 19.73 5.24 21.35
CA THR A 3 19.01 3.97 21.45
C THR A 3 17.75 4.04 20.61
N LYS A 4 17.75 3.41 19.43
CA LYS A 4 16.52 3.25 18.64
C LYS A 4 15.55 2.33 19.37
N LEU A 5 14.30 2.77 19.52
CA LEU A 5 13.18 1.95 19.98
C LEU A 5 12.59 1.22 18.77
N TYR A 6 12.41 -0.08 18.92
CA TYR A 6 11.79 -0.95 17.89
C TYR A 6 10.45 -1.45 18.39
N ARG A 7 9.50 -1.64 17.49
CA ARG A 7 8.17 -2.17 17.80
C ARG A 7 8.03 -3.59 17.31
N CYS A 8 7.69 -4.52 18.20
CA CYS A 8 7.51 -5.92 17.86
C CYS A 8 6.33 -6.12 16.89
N ILE A 9 6.54 -6.86 15.81
CA ILE A 9 5.54 -7.14 14.79
C ILE A 9 4.43 -8.04 15.34
N ASP A 10 4.76 -8.98 16.23
CA ASP A 10 3.80 -9.96 16.76
C ASP A 10 2.95 -9.41 17.91
N CYS A 11 3.60 -8.81 18.94
CA CYS A 11 2.86 -8.36 20.12
C CYS A 11 2.63 -6.85 20.18
N GLY A 12 3.20 -6.06 19.26
CA GLY A 12 3.06 -4.60 19.19
C GLY A 12 3.80 -3.82 20.30
N LYS A 13 4.52 -4.48 21.20
CA LYS A 13 5.25 -3.83 22.30
C LYS A 13 6.54 -3.19 21.81
N GLU A 14 6.86 -2.04 22.37
CA GLU A 14 8.14 -1.37 22.14
C GLU A 14 9.26 -2.03 22.95
N PHE A 15 10.41 -2.27 22.35
CA PHE A 15 11.58 -2.86 22.99
C PHE A 15 12.87 -2.19 22.53
N LYS A 16 13.88 -2.25 23.40
CA LYS A 16 15.25 -1.85 23.06
C LYS A 16 16.03 -3.11 22.71
N PHE A 17 16.76 -3.07 21.64
CA PHE A 17 17.64 -4.17 21.25
C PHE A 17 18.97 -4.01 22.00
N ASP A 18 19.24 -4.93 22.92
CA ASP A 18 20.53 -5.01 23.60
C ASP A 18 21.30 -6.23 23.07
N TYR A 19 22.38 -5.96 22.35
CA TYR A 19 23.24 -7.00 21.77
C TYR A 19 24.00 -7.83 22.84
N SER A 20 24.05 -7.37 24.08
CA SER A 20 24.78 -8.06 25.15
C SER A 20 24.07 -9.29 25.70
N GLU A 21 22.75 -9.44 25.45
CA GLU A 21 21.96 -10.58 25.93
C GLU A 21 21.90 -11.77 24.93
N ILE A 22 22.49 -11.64 23.76
CA ILE A 22 22.58 -12.74 22.78
C ILE A 22 23.80 -13.58 23.15
N ASN A 23 23.58 -14.91 23.25
CA ASN A 23 24.58 -15.91 23.55
C ASN A 23 25.90 -15.62 22.80
N PRO A 24 27.04 -15.42 23.51
CA PRO A 24 28.32 -14.98 22.91
C PRO A 24 28.90 -15.96 21.87
N ASN A 25 28.33 -17.16 21.75
CA ASN A 25 28.77 -18.19 20.81
C ASN A 25 28.04 -18.18 19.47
N LEU A 26 27.03 -17.29 19.28
CA LEU A 26 26.36 -17.13 17.99
C LEU A 26 27.04 -16.01 17.20
N ASN A 27 27.87 -16.39 16.25
CA ASN A 27 28.51 -15.43 15.36
C ASN A 27 27.51 -14.92 14.30
N LEU A 28 26.77 -13.87 14.68
CA LEU A 28 25.72 -13.26 13.85
C LEU A 28 26.28 -12.72 12.52
N SER A 29 27.59 -12.53 12.39
CA SER A 29 28.23 -12.03 11.17
C SER A 29 28.15 -13.03 10.02
N ASP A 30 28.12 -14.32 10.31
CA ASP A 30 28.06 -15.37 9.30
C ASP A 30 26.63 -15.63 8.82
N TYR A 31 25.65 -15.40 9.68
CA TYR A 31 24.23 -15.47 9.33
C TYR A 31 23.77 -14.29 8.44
N LYS A 32 24.32 -13.09 8.65
CA LYS A 32 23.99 -11.90 7.84
C LYS A 32 24.49 -11.99 6.39
N LYS A 33 25.51 -12.78 6.12
CA LYS A 33 26.08 -12.90 4.76
C LYS A 33 25.29 -13.82 3.83
N ASN A 34 24.54 -14.76 4.38
CA ASN A 34 23.86 -15.81 3.59
C ASN A 34 22.35 -15.62 3.45
N LEU A 35 21.74 -14.67 4.16
CA LEU A 35 20.31 -14.41 4.11
C LEU A 35 20.13 -12.91 3.88
N ASN A 36 19.63 -12.54 2.68
CA ASN A 36 19.10 -11.21 2.41
C ASN A 36 17.85 -11.00 3.26
N PHE A 37 18.01 -10.74 4.56
CA PHE A 37 16.92 -10.28 5.39
C PHE A 37 16.59 -8.85 4.99
N PRO A 38 15.30 -8.52 4.77
CA PRO A 38 14.89 -7.13 4.73
C PRO A 38 15.29 -6.49 6.06
N GLU A 39 15.86 -5.29 6.00
CA GLU A 39 16.52 -4.58 7.11
C GLU A 39 15.66 -4.31 8.35
N GLU A 40 14.40 -4.77 8.42
CA GLU A 40 13.44 -4.45 9.46
C GLU A 40 12.56 -5.64 9.88
N ILE A 41 13.14 -6.71 10.43
CA ILE A 41 12.34 -7.68 11.21
C ILE A 41 12.56 -7.38 12.69
N ASN A 42 11.63 -6.61 13.27
CA ASN A 42 11.66 -6.28 14.69
C ASN A 42 10.77 -7.26 15.46
N ILE A 43 11.36 -8.32 16.02
CA ILE A 43 10.68 -9.27 16.92
C ILE A 43 11.34 -9.19 18.29
N CYS A 44 10.57 -9.01 19.36
CA CYS A 44 11.10 -8.95 20.70
C CYS A 44 11.54 -10.34 21.19
N LEU A 45 12.51 -10.38 22.12
CA LEU A 45 13.07 -11.61 22.70
C LEU A 45 12.01 -12.55 23.30
N GLN A 46 10.87 -12.01 23.77
CA GLN A 46 9.81 -12.80 24.39
C GLN A 46 8.96 -13.54 23.34
N CYS A 47 8.72 -12.90 22.18
CA CYS A 47 8.06 -13.56 21.05
C CYS A 47 9.01 -14.55 20.37
N LEU A 48 10.31 -14.26 20.34
CA LEU A 48 11.33 -15.18 19.81
C LEU A 48 11.45 -16.47 20.67
N LYS A 49 11.29 -16.36 21.97
CA LYS A 49 11.30 -17.52 22.89
C LYS A 49 10.04 -18.38 22.78
N ASN A 50 8.93 -17.83 22.32
CA ASN A 50 7.68 -18.55 22.10
C ASN A 50 7.62 -19.27 20.75
N ILE A 51 8.55 -18.99 19.84
CA ILE A 51 8.79 -19.80 18.66
C ILE A 51 9.53 -21.03 19.18
N ASN A 52 8.79 -22.14 19.37
CA ASN A 52 9.35 -23.44 19.75
C ASN A 52 10.36 -23.88 18.69
N ILE A 53 11.61 -23.50 18.85
CA ILE A 53 12.73 -24.16 18.20
C ILE A 53 13.04 -25.35 19.11
N PRO A 54 12.91 -26.60 18.65
CA PRO A 54 13.29 -27.75 19.46
C PRO A 54 14.73 -27.58 19.86
N LYS A 55 14.98 -27.46 21.18
CA LYS A 55 16.32 -27.49 21.75
C LYS A 55 16.72 -28.95 21.92
N ASP A 56 16.95 -29.67 20.87
CA ASP A 56 17.68 -30.91 20.94
C ASP A 56 19.14 -30.62 20.66
N ASN A 57 19.82 -30.25 21.77
CA ASN A 57 21.28 -30.29 21.87
C ASN A 57 21.72 -31.74 21.94
N LEU A 58 21.67 -32.46 20.82
CA LEU A 58 22.47 -33.69 20.63
C LEU A 58 23.75 -33.26 19.92
N SER A 59 24.78 -32.99 20.75
CA SER A 59 26.11 -32.77 20.23
C SER A 59 26.66 -34.13 19.72
N PRO A 60 27.33 -34.16 18.58
CA PRO A 60 27.95 -35.40 18.01
C PRO A 60 28.97 -36.11 18.94
N SER A 61 29.42 -35.42 20.00
CA SER A 61 30.38 -35.95 20.95
C SER A 61 29.86 -37.05 21.88
N ASN A 62 28.56 -37.19 22.09
CA ASN A 62 28.00 -38.19 23.01
C ASN A 62 27.81 -39.56 22.41
N SER A 63 27.61 -39.69 21.08
CA SER A 63 27.50 -40.96 20.37
C SER A 63 28.87 -41.65 20.28
N ASN A 64 29.93 -40.92 20.00
CA ASN A 64 31.29 -41.49 19.91
C ASN A 64 31.78 -41.99 21.29
N GLN A 65 31.45 -41.31 22.40
CA GLN A 65 31.80 -41.79 23.73
C GLN A 65 31.03 -43.05 24.16
N LEU A 66 29.82 -43.26 23.63
CA LEU A 66 29.01 -44.47 23.90
C LEU A 66 29.56 -45.66 23.10
N ILE A 67 29.98 -45.44 21.87
CA ILE A 67 30.62 -46.46 21.01
C ILE A 67 31.99 -46.87 21.56
N GLU A 68 32.81 -45.90 22.00
CA GLU A 68 34.08 -46.21 22.67
C GLU A 68 33.90 -47.04 23.95
N LYS A 69 32.91 -46.71 24.81
CA LYS A 69 32.64 -47.49 26.04
C LYS A 69 32.11 -48.89 25.74
N LEU A 70 31.34 -49.09 24.69
CA LEU A 70 30.85 -50.43 24.28
C LEU A 70 31.97 -51.30 23.65
N THR A 71 32.83 -50.70 22.85
CA THR A 71 34.03 -51.42 22.30
C THR A 71 35.00 -51.76 23.41
N GLN A 72 35.24 -50.88 24.36
CA GLN A 72 36.14 -51.13 25.49
C GLN A 72 35.62 -52.26 26.39
N LYS A 73 34.29 -52.28 26.71
CA LYS A 73 33.67 -53.38 27.48
C LYS A 73 33.75 -54.73 26.75
N ASN A 74 33.59 -54.75 25.41
CA ASN A 74 33.72 -55.99 24.65
C ASN A 74 35.15 -56.49 24.60
N ILE A 75 36.15 -55.60 24.52
CA ILE A 75 37.59 -55.95 24.60
C ILE A 75 37.93 -56.48 26.01
N GLU A 76 37.42 -55.88 27.08
CA GLU A 76 37.65 -56.40 28.45
C GLU A 76 36.98 -57.78 28.66
N HIS A 77 35.78 -58.01 28.12
CA HIS A 77 35.10 -59.32 28.18
C HIS A 77 35.85 -60.40 27.42
N ILE A 78 36.46 -60.07 26.27
CA ILE A 78 37.30 -60.96 25.46
C ILE A 78 38.60 -61.27 26.23
N ASN A 79 39.26 -60.26 26.80
CA ASN A 79 40.52 -60.49 27.56
C ASN A 79 40.29 -61.28 28.86
N GLN A 80 39.13 -61.12 29.54
CA GLN A 80 38.77 -61.93 30.70
C GLN A 80 38.51 -63.41 30.38
N ARG A 81 38.05 -63.76 29.18
CA ARG A 81 37.87 -65.12 28.74
C ARG A 81 39.26 -65.80 28.45
N TYR A 82 40.21 -65.08 27.85
CA TYR A 82 41.55 -65.60 27.53
C TYR A 82 42.40 -65.79 28.78
N SER A 83 42.27 -65.01 29.82
CA SER A 83 43.08 -65.15 31.05
C SER A 83 42.68 -66.30 31.95
N LYS A 84 41.54 -66.98 31.73
CA LYS A 84 41.06 -68.09 32.56
C LYS A 84 41.54 -69.49 32.03
N GLU A 85 41.99 -69.58 30.78
CA GLU A 85 42.29 -70.85 30.14
C GLU A 85 43.85 -71.23 30.13
N GLU A 86 44.67 -70.33 30.70
CA GLU A 86 46.14 -70.54 30.71
C GLU A 86 46.68 -71.49 31.86
N LEU A 87 45.82 -72.00 32.74
CA LEU A 87 46.24 -72.65 34.00
C LEU A 87 46.18 -74.20 34.00
N ASP A 88 45.68 -74.90 32.96
CA ASP A 88 45.53 -76.37 32.99
C ASP A 88 46.29 -77.12 31.86
N LEU A 89 47.43 -76.62 31.47
CA LEU A 89 48.29 -77.18 30.39
C LEU A 89 49.36 -78.22 30.85
N LYS A 90 48.96 -79.29 31.52
CA LYS A 90 49.97 -80.34 31.84
C LYS A 90 49.59 -81.78 31.56
N ASN A 91 48.45 -82.11 31.04
CA ASN A 91 48.14 -83.54 30.65
C ASN A 91 47.22 -83.53 29.41
N TYR A 92 47.75 -83.38 28.24
CA TYR A 92 46.94 -83.44 27.02
C TYR A 92 47.22 -84.67 26.19
N ASP A 93 46.17 -85.45 25.94
CA ASP A 93 46.11 -86.53 24.94
C ASP A 93 45.91 -85.89 23.55
N GLU A 94 46.63 -86.33 22.54
CA GLU A 94 46.66 -85.82 21.14
C GLU A 94 45.22 -85.59 20.54
N ASN A 95 44.26 -86.30 21.07
CA ASN A 95 42.85 -86.20 20.65
C ASN A 95 42.10 -84.93 21.22
N GLU A 96 42.53 -84.42 22.40
CA GLU A 96 41.97 -83.23 23.00
C GLU A 96 42.55 -81.95 22.31
N GLU A 97 43.85 -82.04 21.90
CA GLU A 97 44.49 -80.96 21.16
C GLU A 97 43.77 -80.69 19.79
N LYS A 98 43.50 -81.79 19.03
CA LYS A 98 42.69 -81.67 17.81
C LYS A 98 41.27 -81.09 17.99
N LYS A 99 40.62 -81.53 19.08
CA LYS A 99 39.31 -80.97 19.39
C LYS A 99 39.38 -79.50 19.72
N MET A 100 40.34 -79.07 20.50
CA MET A 100 40.54 -77.63 20.81
C MET A 100 40.96 -76.84 19.60
N GLU A 101 41.73 -77.34 18.68
CA GLU A 101 42.03 -76.67 17.41
C GLU A 101 40.82 -76.51 16.53
N GLU A 102 39.93 -77.55 16.50
CA GLU A 102 38.64 -77.41 15.77
C GLU A 102 37.68 -76.38 16.40
N GLU A 103 37.66 -76.31 17.72
CA GLU A 103 36.81 -75.28 18.46
C GLU A 103 37.45 -73.89 18.26
N LEU A 104 38.73 -73.75 18.33
CA LEU A 104 39.42 -72.48 18.10
C LEU A 104 39.26 -71.98 16.67
N ASN A 105 39.23 -72.87 15.69
CA ASN A 105 38.93 -72.51 14.31
C ASN A 105 37.49 -72.13 14.12
N LYS A 106 36.54 -72.78 14.81
CA LYS A 106 35.10 -72.36 14.81
C LYS A 106 34.92 -70.96 15.43
N ILE A 107 35.53 -70.72 16.60
CA ILE A 107 35.51 -69.44 17.25
C ILE A 107 36.14 -68.34 16.36
N LYS A 108 37.27 -68.61 15.70
CA LYS A 108 37.89 -67.69 14.75
C LYS A 108 36.93 -67.30 13.63
N THR A 109 36.26 -68.30 13.03
CA THR A 109 35.32 -68.06 11.94
C THR A 109 34.08 -67.29 12.41
N GLU A 110 33.60 -67.49 13.66
CA GLU A 110 32.56 -66.73 14.26
C GLU A 110 32.96 -65.26 14.52
N VAL A 111 34.17 -65.05 15.09
CA VAL A 111 34.76 -63.74 15.30
C VAL A 111 34.91 -62.95 13.99
N GLU A 112 35.50 -63.60 12.93
CA GLU A 112 35.59 -62.95 11.62
C GLU A 112 34.23 -62.56 11.03
N LYS A 113 33.23 -63.40 11.25
CA LYS A 113 31.85 -63.09 10.84
C LYS A 113 31.29 -61.94 11.62
N ASP A 114 31.43 -61.94 12.95
CA ASP A 114 30.95 -60.88 13.82
C ASP A 114 31.65 -59.54 13.53
N GLU A 115 32.96 -59.56 13.23
CA GLU A 115 33.72 -58.39 12.78
C GLU A 115 33.19 -57.82 11.44
N SER A 116 32.87 -58.74 10.51
CA SER A 116 32.29 -58.36 9.23
C SER A 116 30.89 -57.72 9.42
N ASP A 117 30.05 -58.33 10.27
CA ASP A 117 28.70 -57.82 10.58
C ASP A 117 28.77 -56.47 11.31
N LEU A 118 29.72 -56.31 12.27
CA LEU A 118 29.99 -55.05 12.95
C LEU A 118 30.39 -53.94 11.97
N ASN A 119 31.29 -54.24 11.02
CA ASN A 119 31.74 -53.30 10.00
C ASN A 119 30.57 -52.88 9.05
N ASN A 120 29.66 -53.81 8.75
CA ASN A 120 28.48 -53.49 7.95
C ASN A 120 27.52 -52.61 8.74
N LEU A 121 27.27 -52.90 10.01
CA LEU A 121 26.45 -52.07 10.88
C LEU A 121 27.02 -50.67 11.07
N LEU A 122 28.33 -50.52 11.19
CA LEU A 122 29.01 -49.21 11.26
C LEU A 122 28.80 -48.39 10.01
N LYS A 123 28.88 -49.04 8.82
CA LYS A 123 28.60 -48.36 7.53
C LYS A 123 27.14 -47.94 7.41
N ASP A 124 26.25 -48.80 7.87
CA ASP A 124 24.80 -48.46 7.86
C ASP A 124 24.49 -47.31 8.82
N LEU A 125 25.14 -47.27 10.01
CA LEU A 125 25.04 -46.15 10.93
C LEU A 125 25.54 -44.83 10.32
N GLU A 126 26.73 -44.84 9.71
CA GLU A 126 27.30 -43.67 9.04
C GLU A 126 26.39 -43.17 7.92
N LYS A 127 25.78 -44.11 7.16
CA LYS A 127 24.80 -43.76 6.14
C LYS A 127 23.54 -43.12 6.75
N MET A 128 23.02 -43.71 7.82
CA MET A 128 21.83 -43.17 8.52
C MET A 128 22.12 -41.77 9.10
N GLU A 129 23.29 -41.53 9.70
CA GLU A 129 23.69 -40.21 10.20
C GLU A 129 23.76 -39.17 9.06
N ASN A 130 24.31 -39.57 7.92
CA ASN A 130 24.35 -38.69 6.74
C ASN A 130 22.95 -38.39 6.19
N ASP A 131 22.11 -39.41 6.13
CA ASP A 131 20.72 -39.24 5.69
C ASP A 131 19.92 -38.36 6.66
N GLU A 132 20.11 -38.52 7.99
CA GLU A 132 19.54 -37.67 9.02
C GLU A 132 19.99 -36.21 8.89
N ASN A 133 21.29 -35.98 8.70
CA ASN A 133 21.83 -34.64 8.50
C ASN A 133 21.29 -33.99 7.22
N ASN A 134 21.16 -34.74 6.14
CA ASN A 134 20.57 -34.25 4.91
C ASN A 134 19.11 -33.90 5.10
N PHE A 135 18.36 -34.76 5.77
CA PHE A 135 16.95 -34.53 6.08
C PHE A 135 16.75 -33.26 6.97
N CYS A 136 17.59 -33.13 8.04
CA CYS A 136 17.58 -31.95 8.88
C CYS A 136 17.85 -30.66 8.09
N ASN A 137 18.83 -30.70 7.19
CA ASN A 137 19.16 -29.56 6.34
C ASN A 137 18.02 -29.22 5.37
N GLU A 138 17.39 -30.22 4.75
CA GLU A 138 16.24 -30.01 3.88
C GLU A 138 15.05 -29.46 4.66
N PHE A 139 14.79 -30.00 5.85
CA PHE A 139 13.72 -29.52 6.73
C PHE A 139 13.91 -28.06 7.13
N CYS A 140 15.12 -27.69 7.59
CA CYS A 140 15.45 -26.31 7.93
C CYS A 140 15.31 -25.37 6.72
N ASN A 141 15.70 -25.82 5.53
CA ASN A 141 15.54 -25.05 4.31
C ASN A 141 14.06 -24.85 3.95
N LEU A 142 13.24 -25.88 4.08
CA LEU A 142 11.80 -25.81 3.84
C LEU A 142 11.11 -24.91 4.86
N GLU A 143 11.46 -25.03 6.13
CA GLU A 143 10.92 -24.17 7.20
C GLU A 143 11.27 -22.69 6.97
N THR A 144 12.51 -22.42 6.58
CA THR A 144 12.96 -21.08 6.22
C THR A 144 12.18 -20.51 5.03
N LYS A 145 11.98 -21.33 3.97
CA LYS A 145 11.18 -20.92 2.80
C LYS A 145 9.75 -20.64 3.20
N LEU A 146 9.13 -21.52 4.00
CA LEU A 146 7.77 -21.33 4.47
C LEU A 146 7.63 -20.03 5.28
N TYR A 147 8.57 -19.77 6.17
CA TYR A 147 8.59 -18.55 6.97
C TYR A 147 8.69 -17.29 6.09
N LEU A 148 9.58 -17.30 5.10
CA LEU A 148 9.72 -16.20 4.14
C LEU A 148 8.43 -15.98 3.34
N GLU A 149 7.80 -17.05 2.89
CA GLU A 149 6.52 -16.96 2.17
C GLU A 149 5.40 -16.39 3.05
N LEU A 150 5.34 -16.76 4.33
CA LEU A 150 4.37 -16.20 5.27
C LEU A 150 4.59 -14.70 5.51
N ILE A 151 5.85 -14.25 5.63
CA ILE A 151 6.20 -12.84 5.73
C ILE A 151 5.78 -12.10 4.46
N ASN A 152 6.12 -12.63 3.30
CA ASN A 152 5.78 -12.04 2.01
C ASN A 152 4.25 -11.91 1.86
N LYS A 153 3.50 -12.96 2.20
CA LYS A 153 2.03 -12.95 2.20
C LYS A 153 1.48 -11.84 3.11
N LYS A 154 2.03 -11.68 4.32
CA LYS A 154 1.62 -10.63 5.27
C LYS A 154 1.90 -9.23 4.71
N ASN A 155 3.08 -9.04 4.11
CA ASN A 155 3.49 -7.78 3.49
C ASN A 155 2.60 -7.42 2.29
N TYR A 156 2.31 -8.40 1.41
CA TYR A 156 1.40 -8.20 0.28
C TYR A 156 -0.02 -7.89 0.74
N SER A 157 -0.52 -8.57 1.77
CA SER A 157 -1.83 -8.27 2.36
C SER A 157 -1.90 -6.82 2.88
N GLY A 158 -0.86 -6.37 3.59
CA GLY A 158 -0.74 -4.98 4.04
C GLY A 158 -0.72 -3.98 2.87
N LEU A 159 0.04 -4.28 1.82
CA LEU A 159 0.10 -3.45 0.62
C LEU A 159 -1.27 -3.38 -0.10
N ILE A 160 -1.93 -4.51 -0.28
CA ILE A 160 -3.28 -4.58 -0.87
C ILE A 160 -4.27 -3.74 -0.07
N ASN A 161 -4.27 -3.84 1.25
CA ASN A 161 -5.14 -3.03 2.10
C ASN A 161 -4.86 -1.53 1.96
N ASN A 162 -3.59 -1.14 1.88
CA ASN A 162 -3.22 0.26 1.67
C ASN A 162 -3.61 0.76 0.28
N LEU A 163 -3.43 -0.06 -0.75
CA LEU A 163 -3.86 0.27 -2.11
C LEU A 163 -5.38 0.38 -2.19
N ASN A 164 -6.13 -0.54 -1.59
CA ASN A 164 -7.58 -0.47 -1.53
C ASN A 164 -8.08 0.80 -0.82
N LYS A 165 -7.44 1.21 0.28
CA LYS A 165 -7.74 2.48 0.95
C LYS A 165 -7.45 3.69 0.06
N LYS A 166 -6.36 3.66 -0.71
CA LYS A 166 -6.04 4.73 -1.67
C LYS A 166 -7.06 4.78 -2.81
N ILE A 167 -7.40 3.63 -3.39
CA ILE A 167 -8.43 3.51 -4.43
C ILE A 167 -9.77 4.03 -3.90
N TYR A 168 -10.18 3.61 -2.70
CA TYR A 168 -11.41 4.10 -2.08
C TYR A 168 -11.39 5.62 -1.92
N ARG A 169 -10.28 6.20 -1.42
CA ARG A 169 -10.14 7.67 -1.30
C ARG A 169 -10.25 8.35 -2.66
N ILE A 170 -9.54 7.86 -3.68
CA ILE A 170 -9.61 8.42 -5.05
C ILE A 170 -11.04 8.35 -5.57
N ASN A 171 -11.71 7.21 -5.43
CA ASN A 171 -13.07 7.01 -5.92
C ASN A 171 -14.11 7.83 -5.15
N THR A 172 -13.88 8.14 -3.87
CA THR A 172 -14.77 8.95 -3.04
C THR A 172 -14.43 10.44 -3.05
N THR A 173 -13.21 10.81 -3.50
CA THR A 173 -12.79 12.20 -3.58
C THR A 173 -13.23 12.80 -4.91
N ASN A 174 -14.08 13.79 -4.85
CA ASN A 174 -14.45 14.55 -6.04
C ASN A 174 -13.30 15.51 -6.39
N ILE A 175 -12.58 15.20 -7.45
CA ILE A 175 -11.46 16.01 -7.96
C ILE A 175 -11.91 17.46 -8.19
N PHE A 176 -13.11 17.68 -8.73
CA PHE A 176 -13.65 19.02 -8.92
C PHE A 176 -13.88 19.78 -7.60
N SER A 177 -14.33 19.08 -6.55
CA SER A 177 -14.49 19.70 -5.22
C SER A 177 -13.17 20.09 -4.58
N GLU A 178 -12.09 19.34 -4.85
CA GLU A 178 -10.76 19.67 -4.36
C GLU A 178 -10.09 20.80 -5.15
N LEU A 179 -10.30 20.82 -6.47
CA LEU A 179 -9.73 21.85 -7.35
C LEU A 179 -10.50 23.17 -7.30
N PHE A 180 -11.82 23.14 -7.08
CA PHE A 180 -12.69 24.30 -7.10
C PHE A 180 -13.43 24.46 -5.78
N LYS A 181 -12.80 25.18 -4.83
CA LYS A 181 -13.37 25.46 -3.51
C LYS A 181 -14.32 26.62 -3.58
N ILE A 182 -15.62 26.35 -3.65
CA ILE A 182 -16.68 27.35 -3.69
C ILE A 182 -17.17 27.62 -2.26
N ASN A 183 -17.03 28.86 -1.82
CA ASN A 183 -17.44 29.33 -0.51
C ASN A 183 -18.44 30.49 -0.62
N PHE A 184 -19.34 30.61 0.36
CA PHE A 184 -20.35 31.65 0.45
C PHE A 184 -20.16 32.42 1.74
N SER A 185 -20.16 33.75 1.63
CA SER A 185 -20.27 34.66 2.76
C SER A 185 -21.65 35.33 2.77
N GLU A 186 -21.93 36.16 3.76
CA GLU A 186 -23.20 36.86 3.85
C GLU A 186 -23.49 37.75 2.61
N LYS A 187 -22.48 38.47 2.13
CA LYS A 187 -22.61 39.39 1.01
C LYS A 187 -22.31 38.80 -0.34
N PHE A 188 -21.20 38.07 -0.48
CA PHE A 188 -20.70 37.57 -1.79
C PHE A 188 -20.25 36.13 -1.74
N GLY A 189 -20.17 35.53 -2.93
CA GLY A 189 -19.57 34.23 -3.12
C GLY A 189 -18.09 34.32 -3.52
N SER A 190 -17.37 33.20 -3.41
CA SER A 190 -15.98 33.09 -3.86
C SER A 190 -15.69 31.72 -4.42
N ILE A 191 -14.72 31.66 -5.31
CA ILE A 191 -14.16 30.43 -5.85
C ILE A 191 -12.64 30.48 -5.73
N ASN A 192 -12.03 29.47 -5.11
CA ASN A 192 -10.58 29.39 -4.86
C ASN A 192 -9.98 30.66 -4.21
N GLY A 193 -10.74 31.29 -3.30
CA GLY A 193 -10.33 32.52 -2.64
C GLY A 193 -10.62 33.80 -3.42
N CYS A 194 -10.91 33.71 -4.73
CA CYS A 194 -11.32 34.86 -5.54
C CYS A 194 -12.76 35.26 -5.20
N LYS A 195 -12.93 36.48 -4.68
CA LYS A 195 -14.21 36.98 -4.19
C LYS A 195 -14.89 37.84 -5.25
N PHE A 196 -16.18 37.64 -5.45
CA PHE A 196 -17.03 38.50 -6.28
C PHE A 196 -17.53 39.70 -5.45
N CYS A 197 -16.61 40.60 -5.16
CA CYS A 197 -16.84 41.80 -4.36
C CYS A 197 -17.14 43.03 -5.24
N ASP A 198 -17.23 44.21 -4.64
CA ASP A 198 -17.58 45.42 -5.33
C ASP A 198 -16.69 45.74 -6.54
N PRO A 199 -17.18 45.70 -7.79
CA PRO A 199 -16.39 45.90 -8.99
C PRO A 199 -16.01 47.39 -9.20
N TYR A 200 -16.59 48.34 -8.48
CA TYR A 200 -16.21 49.75 -8.57
C TYR A 200 -14.94 50.08 -7.79
N ILE A 201 -14.40 49.15 -7.05
CA ILE A 201 -13.11 49.26 -6.36
C ILE A 201 -12.09 48.61 -7.25
N SER A 202 -11.19 49.40 -7.83
CA SER A 202 -10.17 48.91 -8.79
C SER A 202 -9.29 47.78 -8.25
N ASN A 203 -9.00 47.77 -6.95
CA ASN A 203 -8.21 46.71 -6.31
C ASN A 203 -8.93 45.33 -6.27
N ASN A 204 -10.21 45.28 -6.65
CA ASN A 204 -10.99 44.04 -6.69
C ASN A 204 -10.98 43.37 -8.05
N TYR A 205 -10.47 44.01 -9.12
CA TYR A 205 -10.50 43.49 -10.49
C TYR A 205 -9.79 42.13 -10.60
N ASP A 206 -8.62 42.02 -10.04
CA ASP A 206 -7.87 40.73 -10.09
C ASP A 206 -8.65 39.61 -9.42
N SER A 207 -9.34 39.89 -8.31
CA SER A 207 -10.17 38.90 -7.63
C SER A 207 -11.39 38.49 -8.47
N ILE A 208 -12.04 39.46 -9.11
CA ILE A 208 -13.23 39.22 -9.95
C ILE A 208 -12.82 38.48 -11.22
N ASN A 209 -11.75 38.92 -11.89
CA ASN A 209 -11.23 38.33 -13.12
C ASN A 209 -10.73 36.91 -12.86
N GLY A 210 -9.96 36.70 -11.79
CA GLY A 210 -9.54 35.37 -11.36
C GLY A 210 -10.71 34.44 -11.03
N GLY A 211 -11.75 34.98 -10.38
CA GLY A 211 -12.99 34.27 -10.11
C GLY A 211 -13.68 33.78 -11.39
N TRP A 212 -13.81 34.67 -12.38
CA TRP A 212 -14.35 34.33 -13.68
C TRP A 212 -13.46 33.33 -14.43
N GLY A 213 -12.15 33.46 -14.34
CA GLY A 213 -11.20 32.52 -14.87
C GLY A 213 -11.43 31.09 -14.34
N TYR A 214 -11.64 30.95 -13.03
CA TYR A 214 -11.97 29.65 -12.43
C TYR A 214 -13.37 29.15 -12.83
N ILE A 215 -14.35 30.04 -12.99
CA ILE A 215 -15.69 29.69 -13.48
C ILE A 215 -15.61 29.11 -14.90
N ILE A 216 -14.92 29.80 -15.80
CA ILE A 216 -14.72 29.37 -17.20
C ILE A 216 -13.98 28.05 -17.26
N LEU A 217 -12.89 27.90 -16.50
CA LEU A 217 -12.11 26.66 -16.42
C LEU A 217 -12.96 25.50 -15.90
N LEU A 218 -13.70 25.69 -14.80
CA LEU A 218 -14.56 24.67 -14.23
C LEU A 218 -15.62 24.22 -15.23
N THR A 219 -16.31 25.19 -15.85
CA THR A 219 -17.38 24.89 -16.83
C THR A 219 -16.82 24.16 -18.05
N LYS A 220 -15.65 24.56 -18.57
CA LYS A 220 -14.98 23.87 -19.66
C LYS A 220 -14.62 22.43 -19.31
N LEU A 221 -14.06 22.19 -18.13
CA LEU A 221 -13.72 20.86 -17.66
C LEU A 221 -14.97 19.98 -17.47
N LEU A 222 -16.05 20.53 -16.93
CA LEU A 222 -17.34 19.83 -16.84
C LEU A 222 -17.91 19.50 -18.22
N SER A 223 -17.83 20.43 -19.17
CA SER A 223 -18.28 20.20 -20.55
C SER A 223 -17.51 19.06 -21.20
N ILE A 224 -16.18 19.01 -21.02
CA ILE A 224 -15.32 17.93 -21.53
C ILE A 224 -15.72 16.60 -20.87
N LYS A 225 -15.90 16.59 -19.53
CA LYS A 225 -16.28 15.38 -18.79
C LYS A 225 -17.61 14.79 -19.28
N TYR A 226 -18.60 15.65 -19.58
CA TYR A 226 -19.91 15.21 -20.05
C TYR A 226 -20.02 15.12 -21.56
N LEU A 227 -18.92 15.33 -22.30
CA LEU A 227 -18.87 15.31 -23.77
C LEU A 227 -19.86 16.32 -24.40
N PHE A 228 -20.02 17.47 -23.76
CA PHE A 228 -20.85 18.57 -24.26
C PHE A 228 -20.03 19.53 -25.12
N GLU A 229 -20.54 19.84 -26.28
CA GLU A 229 -20.00 20.87 -27.16
C GLU A 229 -21.14 21.81 -27.60
N SER A 230 -21.02 23.10 -27.28
CA SER A 230 -21.95 24.10 -27.77
C SER A 230 -21.69 24.41 -29.26
N ASN A 231 -22.75 24.54 -30.04
CA ASN A 231 -22.62 24.94 -31.43
C ASN A 231 -22.36 26.44 -31.61
N LYS A 232 -22.64 27.24 -30.55
CA LYS A 232 -22.57 28.71 -30.64
C LYS A 232 -21.29 29.27 -30.02
N TYR A 233 -20.82 28.68 -28.90
CA TYR A 233 -19.79 29.26 -28.08
C TYR A 233 -18.70 28.26 -27.76
N ASP A 234 -17.47 28.77 -27.55
CA ASP A 234 -16.36 28.00 -26.98
C ASP A 234 -15.72 28.79 -25.85
N LEU A 235 -15.46 28.09 -24.73
CA LEU A 235 -14.85 28.67 -23.55
C LEU A 235 -13.34 28.52 -23.63
N ILE A 236 -12.59 29.62 -23.50
CA ILE A 236 -11.12 29.66 -23.54
C ILE A 236 -10.64 30.10 -22.15
N PRO A 237 -10.24 29.14 -21.28
CA PRO A 237 -9.74 29.46 -19.95
C PRO A 237 -8.30 29.92 -19.99
N GLU A 238 -8.06 31.21 -19.70
CA GLU A 238 -6.75 31.85 -19.65
C GLU A 238 -6.55 32.65 -18.35
N GLY A 239 -7.05 32.11 -17.23
CA GLY A 239 -6.98 32.79 -15.93
C GLY A 239 -7.71 34.12 -15.92
N ASN A 240 -7.03 35.21 -15.54
CA ASN A 240 -7.61 36.56 -15.49
C ASN A 240 -8.03 37.11 -16.85
N PHE A 241 -7.56 36.53 -17.95
CA PHE A 241 -7.80 36.94 -19.33
C PHE A 241 -8.66 35.93 -20.09
N SER A 242 -9.49 35.18 -19.38
CA SER A 242 -10.36 34.18 -19.98
C SER A 242 -11.34 34.79 -20.97
N ARG A 243 -11.61 34.08 -22.06
CA ARG A 243 -12.39 34.57 -23.18
C ARG A 243 -13.50 33.58 -23.57
N ILE A 244 -14.52 34.11 -24.21
CA ILE A 244 -15.59 33.32 -24.84
C ILE A 244 -15.55 33.61 -26.33
N LYS A 245 -15.37 32.58 -27.14
CA LYS A 245 -15.35 32.67 -28.59
C LYS A 245 -16.76 32.37 -29.16
N ILE A 246 -17.27 33.25 -29.99
CA ILE A 246 -18.51 33.06 -30.72
C ILE A 246 -18.19 32.32 -32.05
N LYS A 247 -18.62 31.06 -32.17
CA LYS A 247 -18.26 30.21 -33.31
C LYS A 247 -18.74 30.76 -34.65
N ASN A 248 -19.92 31.39 -34.69
CA ASN A 248 -20.53 31.87 -35.94
C ASN A 248 -20.00 33.23 -36.41
N GLY A 249 -19.17 33.93 -35.66
CA GLY A 249 -18.62 35.22 -36.09
C GLY A 249 -17.10 35.34 -35.86
N GLY A 250 -16.49 34.36 -35.21
CA GLY A 250 -15.06 34.39 -34.89
C GLY A 250 -14.69 35.44 -33.83
N GLU A 251 -15.66 36.19 -33.29
CA GLU A 251 -15.45 37.21 -32.27
C GLU A 251 -15.10 36.53 -30.94
N GLU A 252 -14.05 37.04 -30.28
CA GLU A 252 -13.65 36.62 -28.95
C GLU A 252 -13.90 37.78 -27.97
N ILE A 253 -14.63 37.49 -26.90
CA ILE A 253 -14.97 38.48 -25.88
C ILE A 253 -14.31 38.07 -24.57
N GLU A 254 -13.48 38.98 -24.02
CA GLU A 254 -12.84 38.79 -22.72
C GLU A 254 -13.85 38.94 -21.60
N ILE A 255 -13.84 38.00 -20.63
CA ILE A 255 -14.70 38.04 -19.44
C ILE A 255 -13.90 38.60 -18.25
N GLY A 256 -13.56 39.86 -18.32
CA GLY A 256 -12.76 40.52 -17.31
C GLY A 256 -12.96 42.03 -17.30
N ILE A 257 -12.55 42.66 -16.20
CA ILE A 257 -12.64 44.10 -15.98
C ILE A 257 -11.18 44.62 -15.97
N SER A 258 -10.84 45.49 -16.94
CA SER A 258 -9.59 46.25 -16.90
C SER A 258 -9.80 47.73 -16.52
N ASP A 259 -10.92 48.29 -16.96
CA ASP A 259 -11.36 49.64 -16.64
C ASP A 259 -12.90 49.69 -16.66
N MET A 260 -13.53 50.03 -15.53
CA MET A 260 -15.00 50.02 -15.42
C MET A 260 -15.69 50.92 -16.42
N ASN A 261 -15.12 52.07 -16.70
CA ASN A 261 -15.75 53.05 -17.62
C ASN A 261 -15.67 52.62 -19.09
N ARG A 262 -14.74 51.76 -19.45
CA ARG A 262 -14.49 51.34 -20.85
C ARG A 262 -14.91 49.91 -21.14
N THR A 263 -14.89 49.04 -20.15
CA THR A 263 -15.06 47.58 -20.35
C THR A 263 -16.34 47.03 -19.80
N MET A 264 -17.15 47.82 -19.06
CA MET A 264 -18.37 47.36 -18.38
C MET A 264 -19.41 46.75 -19.33
N GLU A 265 -19.69 47.40 -20.45
CA GLU A 265 -20.66 46.89 -21.43
C GLU A 265 -20.16 45.53 -22.00
N LYS A 266 -18.85 45.43 -22.33
CA LYS A 266 -18.27 44.19 -22.84
C LYS A 266 -18.29 43.09 -21.77
N PHE A 267 -18.02 43.44 -20.52
CA PHE A 267 -18.07 42.51 -19.41
C PHE A 267 -19.49 42.01 -19.17
N ASN A 268 -20.48 42.90 -19.17
CA ASN A 268 -21.92 42.56 -19.06
C ASN A 268 -22.33 41.61 -20.23
N LYS A 269 -21.94 41.94 -21.47
CA LYS A 269 -22.19 41.08 -22.63
C LYS A 269 -21.53 39.69 -22.50
N ALA A 270 -20.30 39.66 -22.01
CA ALA A 270 -19.60 38.40 -21.79
C ALA A 270 -20.27 37.52 -20.74
N MET A 271 -20.73 38.12 -19.63
CA MET A 271 -21.50 37.42 -18.59
C MET A 271 -22.82 36.86 -19.12
N GLU A 272 -23.52 37.60 -19.96
CA GLU A 272 -24.78 37.18 -20.60
C GLU A 272 -24.54 35.98 -21.51
N ILE A 273 -23.54 36.04 -22.41
CA ILE A 273 -23.14 34.95 -23.29
C ILE A 273 -22.75 33.71 -22.49
N TYR A 274 -22.04 33.91 -21.37
CA TYR A 274 -21.72 32.80 -20.48
C TYR A 274 -22.96 32.14 -19.89
N LEU A 275 -23.97 32.90 -19.49
CA LEU A 275 -25.25 32.34 -19.01
C LEU A 275 -25.99 31.57 -20.09
N GLU A 276 -25.97 32.03 -21.34
CA GLU A 276 -26.54 31.28 -22.45
C GLU A 276 -25.80 29.92 -22.64
N TYR A 277 -24.48 29.94 -22.63
CA TYR A 277 -23.69 28.71 -22.68
C TYR A 277 -24.03 27.74 -21.53
N LEU A 278 -24.09 28.27 -20.30
CA LEU A 278 -24.40 27.46 -19.12
C LEU A 278 -25.81 26.87 -19.21
N ASN A 279 -26.78 27.65 -19.71
CA ASN A 279 -28.15 27.18 -19.91
C ASN A 279 -28.21 26.05 -20.95
N GLU A 280 -27.55 26.20 -22.10
CA GLU A 280 -27.42 25.13 -23.10
C GLU A 280 -26.80 23.85 -22.50
N PHE A 281 -25.77 23.99 -21.68
CA PHE A 281 -25.14 22.88 -20.99
C PHE A 281 -26.07 22.19 -20.00
N LEU A 282 -26.79 22.94 -19.18
CA LEU A 282 -27.79 22.40 -18.24
C LEU A 282 -28.92 21.67 -18.97
N ASP A 283 -29.43 22.23 -20.07
CA ASP A 283 -30.46 21.58 -20.88
C ASP A 283 -29.98 20.29 -21.54
N PHE A 284 -28.73 20.26 -22.00
CA PHE A 284 -28.09 19.04 -22.48
C PHE A 284 -28.02 17.98 -21.37
N LEU A 285 -27.53 18.33 -20.16
CA LEU A 285 -27.42 17.40 -19.05
C LEU A 285 -28.79 16.84 -18.59
N LYS A 286 -29.83 17.65 -18.66
CA LYS A 286 -31.22 17.22 -18.37
C LYS A 286 -31.72 16.22 -19.43
N LYS A 287 -31.51 16.52 -20.73
CA LYS A 287 -31.93 15.64 -21.84
C LYS A 287 -31.23 14.28 -21.79
N GLU A 288 -29.94 14.27 -21.45
CA GLU A 288 -29.13 13.06 -21.32
C GLU A 288 -29.39 12.30 -19.99
N GLY A 289 -30.28 12.81 -19.14
CA GLY A 289 -30.55 12.18 -17.82
C GLY A 289 -29.32 12.12 -16.89
N LYS A 290 -28.31 12.98 -17.14
CA LYS A 290 -27.09 13.05 -16.33
C LYS A 290 -27.28 13.76 -15.01
N ILE A 291 -28.30 14.56 -14.89
CA ILE A 291 -28.67 15.26 -13.66
C ILE A 291 -30.16 15.06 -13.35
N GLU A 292 -30.46 14.65 -12.11
CA GLU A 292 -31.82 14.61 -11.57
C GLU A 292 -32.04 15.86 -10.74
N ILE A 293 -32.91 16.74 -11.20
CA ILE A 293 -33.29 17.93 -10.44
C ILE A 293 -34.57 17.60 -9.69
N LYS A 294 -34.44 17.04 -8.50
CA LYS A 294 -35.55 16.89 -7.54
C LYS A 294 -35.67 18.22 -6.76
N ASN A 295 -36.71 18.99 -6.97
CA ASN A 295 -36.94 20.35 -6.42
C ASN A 295 -36.14 21.46 -7.13
N GLU A 296 -36.55 21.78 -8.36
CA GLU A 296 -35.84 22.66 -9.30
C GLU A 296 -35.51 24.07 -8.74
N GLU A 297 -36.38 24.69 -7.96
CA GLU A 297 -36.26 26.11 -7.63
C GLU A 297 -35.16 26.44 -6.60
N ASN A 298 -34.85 25.54 -5.71
CA ASN A 298 -33.91 25.81 -4.61
C ASN A 298 -32.48 25.31 -4.86
N ILE A 299 -32.32 24.28 -5.70
CA ILE A 299 -31.01 23.60 -5.90
C ILE A 299 -30.35 24.06 -7.20
N CYS A 300 -31.13 24.22 -8.26
CA CYS A 300 -30.64 24.69 -9.56
C CYS A 300 -31.60 25.77 -10.10
N PRO A 301 -31.40 27.03 -9.69
CA PRO A 301 -32.24 28.12 -10.11
C PRO A 301 -32.22 28.27 -11.64
N LYS A 302 -33.43 28.59 -12.21
CA LYS A 302 -33.62 28.75 -13.65
C LYS A 302 -32.85 29.95 -14.17
N ILE A 303 -32.20 29.76 -15.31
CA ILE A 303 -31.53 30.82 -16.08
C ILE A 303 -32.51 31.29 -17.16
N THR A 304 -32.74 32.61 -17.26
CA THR A 304 -33.57 33.22 -18.28
C THR A 304 -32.90 34.49 -18.80
N GLY A 305 -32.32 34.43 -20.01
CA GLY A 305 -31.54 35.55 -20.56
C GLY A 305 -30.39 35.96 -19.63
N ASN A 306 -30.36 37.23 -19.24
CA ASN A 306 -29.35 37.78 -18.34
C ASN A 306 -29.67 37.62 -16.85
N LYS A 307 -30.61 36.75 -16.47
CA LYS A 307 -31.04 36.56 -15.07
C LYS A 307 -30.90 35.13 -14.62
N ILE A 308 -30.52 34.95 -13.37
CA ILE A 308 -30.64 33.69 -12.64
C ILE A 308 -31.72 33.87 -11.58
N LYS A 309 -32.83 33.10 -11.70
CA LYS A 309 -34.05 33.30 -10.93
C LYS A 309 -34.64 34.67 -11.27
N ASP A 310 -34.59 35.63 -10.36
CA ASP A 310 -35.07 37.01 -10.49
C ASP A 310 -33.93 38.04 -10.50
N LYS A 311 -32.70 37.64 -10.35
CA LYS A 311 -31.51 38.50 -10.20
C LYS A 311 -30.75 38.64 -11.48
N CYS A 312 -30.50 39.92 -11.88
CA CYS A 312 -29.72 40.24 -13.08
C CYS A 312 -28.21 40.06 -12.83
N ILE A 313 -27.50 39.46 -13.84
CA ILE A 313 -26.04 39.33 -13.79
C ILE A 313 -25.33 40.63 -14.19
N HIS A 314 -26.01 41.54 -14.90
CA HIS A 314 -25.42 42.79 -15.32
C HIS A 314 -25.14 43.69 -14.14
N ILE A 315 -24.02 44.39 -14.19
CA ILE A 315 -23.68 45.47 -13.27
C ILE A 315 -24.26 46.73 -13.84
N GLU A 316 -25.16 47.36 -13.07
CA GLU A 316 -25.82 48.58 -13.47
C GLU A 316 -24.90 49.80 -13.27
N GLU A 317 -24.91 50.71 -14.24
CA GLU A 317 -24.20 52.00 -14.15
C GLU A 317 -25.09 53.06 -13.51
N GLY A 318 -24.60 53.82 -12.52
CA GLY A 318 -25.33 54.91 -11.94
C GLY A 318 -24.96 55.28 -10.50
N LYS A 319 -25.60 56.36 -9.97
CA LYS A 319 -25.30 56.86 -8.61
C LYS A 319 -25.93 56.01 -7.50
N ASP A 320 -27.04 55.28 -7.78
CA ASP A 320 -27.70 54.36 -6.83
C ASP A 320 -27.37 52.91 -7.20
N LYS A 321 -26.11 52.59 -7.08
CA LYS A 321 -25.55 51.25 -7.48
C LYS A 321 -26.06 50.16 -6.53
N ASN A 322 -27.15 49.53 -6.88
CA ASN A 322 -27.60 48.36 -6.15
C ASN A 322 -26.87 47.10 -6.64
N LEU A 323 -25.69 46.85 -6.07
CA LEU A 323 -24.87 45.66 -6.36
C LEU A 323 -25.44 44.37 -5.75
N ASP A 324 -26.47 44.48 -4.89
CA ASP A 324 -27.04 43.31 -4.21
C ASP A 324 -27.63 42.31 -5.20
N ASN A 325 -28.25 42.79 -6.29
CA ASN A 325 -28.74 41.90 -7.35
C ASN A 325 -27.60 41.12 -8.03
N TRP A 326 -26.50 41.79 -8.36
CA TRP A 326 -25.32 41.16 -8.94
C TRP A 326 -24.66 40.16 -7.97
N PHE A 327 -24.49 40.54 -6.69
CA PHE A 327 -23.94 39.63 -5.68
C PHE A 327 -24.81 38.37 -5.51
N GLN A 328 -26.13 38.53 -5.47
CA GLN A 328 -27.06 37.42 -5.36
C GLN A 328 -27.07 36.56 -6.63
N CYS A 329 -26.99 37.16 -7.81
CA CYS A 329 -26.87 36.44 -9.08
C CYS A 329 -25.57 35.60 -9.12
N MET A 330 -24.44 36.18 -8.72
CA MET A 330 -23.17 35.46 -8.63
C MET A 330 -23.20 34.31 -7.61
N LYS A 331 -23.89 34.50 -6.48
CA LYS A 331 -24.12 33.40 -5.53
C LYS A 331 -24.92 32.25 -6.18
N TYR A 332 -26.02 32.58 -6.87
CA TYR A 332 -26.81 31.56 -7.57
C TYR A 332 -25.99 30.84 -8.65
N LEU A 333 -25.18 31.58 -9.40
CA LEU A 333 -24.26 30.98 -10.36
C LEU A 333 -23.30 29.96 -9.70
N LEU A 334 -22.66 30.37 -8.61
CA LEU A 334 -21.77 29.49 -7.87
C LEU A 334 -22.51 28.29 -7.24
N HIS A 335 -23.78 28.45 -6.84
CA HIS A 335 -24.62 27.34 -6.39
C HIS A 335 -24.88 26.34 -7.50
N ILE A 336 -25.21 26.81 -8.72
CA ILE A 336 -25.34 25.92 -9.90
C ILE A 336 -24.06 25.13 -10.15
N LEU A 337 -22.90 25.80 -10.16
CA LEU A 337 -21.62 25.15 -10.39
C LEU A 337 -21.30 24.16 -9.28
N LYS A 338 -21.54 24.50 -8.02
CA LYS A 338 -21.34 23.57 -6.89
C LYS A 338 -22.26 22.36 -6.99
N PHE A 339 -23.51 22.55 -7.40
CA PHE A 339 -24.43 21.45 -7.68
C PHE A 339 -23.88 20.53 -8.79
N LEU A 340 -23.42 21.09 -9.92
CA LEU A 340 -22.83 20.31 -11.00
C LEU A 340 -21.60 19.53 -10.54
N ILE A 341 -20.75 20.11 -9.70
CA ILE A 341 -19.62 19.40 -9.08
C ILE A 341 -20.14 18.20 -8.25
N CYS A 342 -21.17 18.37 -7.44
CA CYS A 342 -21.74 17.28 -6.64
C CYS A 342 -22.32 16.16 -7.52
N GLN A 343 -22.94 16.49 -8.65
CA GLN A 343 -23.49 15.49 -9.57
C GLN A 343 -22.41 14.64 -10.26
N THR A 344 -21.17 15.13 -10.36
CA THR A 344 -20.08 14.34 -10.94
C THR A 344 -19.74 13.10 -10.11
N LEU A 345 -19.99 13.11 -8.80
CA LEU A 345 -19.81 11.94 -7.92
C LEU A 345 -20.91 10.89 -8.10
N ASN A 346 -22.14 11.34 -8.23
CA ASN A 346 -23.28 10.41 -8.30
C ASN A 346 -23.25 9.58 -9.59
N ASN A 347 -22.77 10.16 -10.66
CA ASN A 347 -22.65 9.46 -11.95
C ASN A 347 -21.50 8.44 -11.96
N GLU A 348 -20.41 8.65 -11.21
CA GLU A 348 -19.32 7.69 -11.11
C GLU A 348 -19.70 6.44 -10.30
N ASN A 349 -20.50 6.60 -9.25
CA ASN A 349 -20.98 5.49 -8.43
C ASN A 349 -21.96 4.56 -9.16
N ASN A 350 -22.62 5.03 -10.23
CA ASN A 350 -23.52 4.22 -11.06
C ASN A 350 -22.79 3.40 -12.14
N PHE A 351 -21.54 3.70 -12.45
CA PHE A 351 -20.73 2.92 -13.38
C PHE A 351 -20.11 1.65 -12.77
N TYR A 352 -20.09 1.54 -11.43
CA TYR A 352 -19.49 0.40 -10.70
C TYR A 352 -20.55 -0.49 -10.03
N LYS A 353 -21.83 -0.31 -10.35
CA LYS A 353 -22.91 -1.27 -10.04
C LYS A 353 -23.25 -2.11 -11.29
#